data_d51ce95aa88fb9dabe3a992a88d9c694
#
_entry.id   d51ce95aa88fb9dabe3a992a88d9c694
#
_cell.length_a   1.000
_cell.length_b   1.000
_cell.length_c   1.000
_cell.angle_alpha   90.00
_cell.angle_beta   90.00
_cell.angle_gamma   90.00
#
_symmetry.space_group_name_H-M   'P 1'
#
loop_
_entity.id
_entity.type
_entity.pdbx_description
1 polymer ?
#
loop_
_entity_poly.entity_id
_entity_poly.type
_entity_poly.pdbx_seq_one_letter_code
_entity_poly.pdbx_strand_id
1 'polypeptide(L)'
;SKDVEWICGEKPPVYFASNYFDDMYECALKLIRKGKAYVCDLSAEEIREYRGTLKEPGKDSPYRNRSVEENLTLFEGMKNGEFEDGSCVLRAKIDMSSPNINMRDPVIYRVAHLHHHNTGDKWCIYPMYDFAHPIEDAIEGVTHSICTLEFEDHRPLYDWVVKECEFEVPPRQIEFAKMYLTNVVTGKRYIKKLVEDGIVDGWDDPRLVTITALRRRGYTASSIRKFMELCGVSKSNSSVDSAMLEYCIREDLKMSQPRMMAVLDPVKLVIDNYEEGKIEYLDVPNNQENPELGTRKVPFGRELYIEREDFMEEPPKKYFRLFPGNEVRLMNAYFVTCTDYVKDENGKVIEVHCTYDPETRGGNFTGRKVKGTIHWVSATEGCKAEVRLYENIVDEEKGVYNEEDGSMNINPNSKIVLTECYLEPELMKAVSEDKFQFVRNGYFCVDNKDSEQGKPIFNRIVSLKSSFKLQK
;
A
#
# COMPACT_ATOMS: atom_id res chain seq x y z
N SER A 1 -8.17 0.58 12.15
CA SER A 1 -9.52 0.17 11.74
C SER A 1 -9.89 0.65 10.32
N LYS A 2 -9.65 1.93 9.95
CA LYS A 2 -10.02 2.47 8.62
C LYS A 2 -9.46 1.68 7.43
N ASP A 3 -8.23 1.21 7.50
CA ASP A 3 -7.60 0.44 6.40
C ASP A 3 -8.23 -0.94 6.27
N VAL A 4 -8.57 -1.58 7.41
CA VAL A 4 -9.26 -2.87 7.40
C VAL A 4 -10.68 -2.72 6.84
N GLU A 5 -11.41 -1.69 7.28
CA GLU A 5 -12.73 -1.36 6.75
C GLU A 5 -12.69 -1.14 5.23
N TRP A 6 -11.69 -0.40 4.74
CA TRP A 6 -11.53 -0.14 3.31
C TRP A 6 -11.22 -1.42 2.51
N ILE A 7 -10.33 -2.29 3.02
CA ILE A 7 -9.98 -3.56 2.34
C ILE A 7 -11.12 -4.56 2.38
N CYS A 8 -11.84 -4.67 3.51
CA CYS A 8 -12.91 -5.66 3.69
C CYS A 8 -14.26 -5.19 3.11
N GLY A 9 -14.46 -3.87 2.98
CA GLY A 9 -15.73 -3.27 2.57
C GLY A 9 -16.73 -3.08 3.72
N GLU A 10 -16.38 -3.54 4.92
CA GLU A 10 -17.18 -3.39 6.13
C GLU A 10 -16.29 -3.15 7.34
N LYS A 11 -16.84 -2.51 8.36
CA LYS A 11 -16.13 -2.27 9.61
C LYS A 11 -16.23 -3.51 10.51
N PRO A 12 -15.15 -4.29 10.67
CA PRO A 12 -15.17 -5.45 11.57
C PRO A 12 -15.27 -5.00 13.03
N PRO A 13 -15.81 -5.84 13.91
CA PRO A 13 -15.76 -5.61 15.34
C PRO A 13 -14.29 -5.54 15.80
N VAL A 14 -14.05 -4.73 16.81
CA VAL A 14 -12.71 -4.58 17.41
C VAL A 14 -12.78 -5.05 18.85
N TYR A 15 -11.98 -6.03 19.17
CA TYR A 15 -11.80 -6.57 20.51
C TYR A 15 -10.42 -6.20 21.03
N PHE A 16 -10.29 -6.13 22.36
CA PHE A 16 -8.99 -5.82 23.00
C PHE A 16 -8.69 -6.92 24.01
N ALA A 17 -7.52 -7.50 23.95
CA ALA A 17 -7.05 -8.50 24.90
C ALA A 17 -7.23 -8.07 26.35
N SER A 18 -7.10 -6.78 26.61
CA SER A 18 -7.31 -6.19 27.95
C SER A 18 -8.76 -6.28 28.47
N ASN A 19 -9.74 -6.55 27.61
CA ASN A 19 -11.12 -6.80 28.05
C ASN A 19 -11.26 -8.15 28.76
N TYR A 20 -10.32 -9.06 28.53
CA TYR A 20 -10.29 -10.43 29.04
C TYR A 20 -9.22 -10.66 30.11
N PHE A 21 -8.64 -9.61 30.69
CA PHE A 21 -7.60 -9.75 31.72
C PHE A 21 -8.09 -10.47 32.98
N ASP A 22 -9.34 -10.29 33.35
CA ASP A 22 -9.94 -11.04 34.46
C ASP A 22 -10.04 -12.54 34.12
N ASP A 23 -10.47 -12.90 32.91
CA ASP A 23 -10.55 -14.30 32.45
C ASP A 23 -9.17 -14.94 32.33
N MET A 24 -8.19 -14.20 31.82
CA MET A 24 -6.79 -14.66 31.73
C MET A 24 -6.19 -14.89 33.12
N TYR A 25 -6.53 -14.06 34.09
CA TYR A 25 -6.12 -14.25 35.47
C TYR A 25 -6.72 -15.53 36.08
N GLU A 26 -8.01 -15.81 35.85
CA GLU A 26 -8.65 -17.06 36.27
C GLU A 26 -8.03 -18.28 35.57
N CYS A 27 -7.70 -18.20 34.31
CA CYS A 27 -6.94 -19.25 33.61
C CYS A 27 -5.57 -19.50 34.25
N ALA A 28 -4.84 -18.45 34.64
CA ALA A 28 -3.58 -18.61 35.35
C ALA A 28 -3.74 -19.26 36.72
N LEU A 29 -4.78 -18.88 37.51
CA LEU A 29 -5.09 -19.52 38.76
C LEU A 29 -5.47 -21.02 38.58
N LYS A 30 -6.20 -21.35 37.50
CA LYS A 30 -6.52 -22.75 37.13
C LYS A 30 -5.24 -23.54 36.89
N LEU A 31 -4.26 -22.99 36.12
CA LEU A 31 -2.97 -23.64 35.89
C LEU A 31 -2.18 -23.86 37.18
N ILE A 32 -2.17 -22.88 38.08
CA ILE A 32 -1.51 -23.02 39.40
C ILE A 32 -2.18 -24.15 40.22
N ARG A 33 -3.52 -24.18 40.33
CA ARG A 33 -4.28 -25.23 41.05
C ARG A 33 -4.03 -26.63 40.48
N LYS A 34 -3.78 -26.73 39.17
CA LYS A 34 -3.39 -27.97 38.49
C LYS A 34 -1.91 -28.33 38.65
N GLY A 35 -1.12 -27.52 39.33
CA GLY A 35 0.34 -27.68 39.42
C GLY A 35 1.05 -27.50 38.09
N LYS A 36 0.45 -26.76 37.13
CA LYS A 36 0.95 -26.47 35.78
C LYS A 36 1.53 -25.08 35.63
N ALA A 37 1.62 -24.29 36.68
CA ALA A 37 2.29 -23.01 36.74
C ALA A 37 2.90 -22.75 38.12
N TYR A 38 3.96 -21.96 38.17
CA TYR A 38 4.64 -21.60 39.41
C TYR A 38 5.23 -20.19 39.32
N VAL A 39 5.30 -19.50 40.46
CA VAL A 39 5.97 -18.21 40.61
C VAL A 39 7.48 -18.44 40.70
N CYS A 40 8.24 -17.69 39.91
CA CYS A 40 9.68 -17.82 39.79
C CYS A 40 10.36 -16.48 40.04
N ASP A 41 11.31 -16.44 40.99
CA ASP A 41 12.00 -15.23 41.37
C ASP A 41 13.37 -15.05 40.66
N LEU A 42 13.63 -15.89 39.65
CA LEU A 42 14.79 -15.71 38.77
C LEU A 42 14.64 -14.44 37.91
N SER A 43 15.71 -13.69 37.78
CA SER A 43 15.79 -12.57 36.85
C SER A 43 15.66 -13.04 35.40
N ALA A 44 15.41 -12.11 34.48
CA ALA A 44 15.30 -12.42 33.05
C ALA A 44 16.61 -13.04 32.48
N GLU A 45 17.75 -12.65 33.00
CA GLU A 45 19.07 -13.20 32.61
C GLU A 45 19.22 -14.65 33.09
N GLU A 46 18.92 -14.90 34.36
CA GLU A 46 18.93 -16.24 34.94
C GLU A 46 17.95 -17.17 34.27
N ILE A 47 16.72 -16.71 33.97
CA ILE A 47 15.74 -17.51 33.20
C ILE A 47 16.30 -17.89 31.83
N ARG A 48 17.00 -16.96 31.17
CA ARG A 48 17.64 -17.25 29.87
C ARG A 48 18.75 -18.29 30.00
N GLU A 49 19.55 -18.22 31.05
CA GLU A 49 20.61 -19.19 31.33
C GLU A 49 19.99 -20.58 31.64
N TYR A 50 19.01 -20.63 32.55
CA TYR A 50 18.34 -21.88 32.92
C TYR A 50 17.59 -22.54 31.75
N ARG A 51 17.08 -21.74 30.81
CA ARG A 51 16.39 -22.25 29.63
C ARG A 51 17.33 -23.04 28.69
N GLY A 52 18.63 -22.76 28.75
CA GLY A 52 19.61 -23.41 27.87
C GLY A 52 19.59 -22.92 26.43
N THR A 53 20.12 -23.73 25.52
CA THR A 53 20.25 -23.40 24.09
C THR A 53 19.53 -24.43 23.22
N LEU A 54 19.53 -24.25 21.89
CA LEU A 54 19.01 -25.24 20.96
C LEU A 54 19.77 -26.59 21.03
N LYS A 55 21.03 -26.58 21.50
CA LYS A 55 21.89 -27.77 21.59
C LYS A 55 21.94 -28.37 23.00
N GLU A 56 21.62 -27.57 24.01
CA GLU A 56 21.68 -27.97 25.41
C GLU A 56 20.29 -27.84 26.05
N PRO A 57 19.84 -28.86 26.81
CA PRO A 57 18.57 -28.79 27.51
C PRO A 57 18.61 -27.72 28.58
N GLY A 58 17.43 -27.28 29.01
CA GLY A 58 17.29 -26.38 30.14
C GLY A 58 17.47 -27.11 31.49
N LYS A 59 17.59 -26.29 32.55
CA LYS A 59 17.67 -26.74 33.95
C LYS A 59 16.39 -26.28 34.68
N ASP A 60 15.94 -27.11 35.61
CA ASP A 60 14.81 -26.75 36.48
C ASP A 60 15.17 -25.52 37.34
N SER A 61 14.23 -24.57 37.40
CA SER A 61 14.33 -23.46 38.37
C SER A 61 14.27 -23.99 39.81
N PRO A 62 15.01 -23.42 40.75
CA PRO A 62 14.88 -23.77 42.17
C PRO A 62 13.47 -23.54 42.73
N TYR A 63 12.67 -22.71 42.07
CA TYR A 63 11.30 -22.37 42.45
C TYR A 63 10.23 -23.26 41.80
N ARG A 64 10.63 -24.17 40.89
CA ARG A 64 9.73 -25.00 40.09
C ARG A 64 8.83 -25.93 40.92
N ASN A 65 9.28 -26.29 42.11
CA ASN A 65 8.58 -27.24 42.98
C ASN A 65 7.93 -26.60 44.21
N ARG A 66 7.69 -25.28 44.20
CA ARG A 66 6.83 -24.61 45.19
C ARG A 66 5.46 -25.26 45.25
N SER A 67 4.85 -25.31 46.44
CA SER A 67 3.48 -25.87 46.61
C SER A 67 2.44 -25.03 45.87
N VAL A 68 1.29 -25.63 45.61
CA VAL A 68 0.16 -24.93 44.98
C VAL A 68 -0.29 -23.74 45.83
N GLU A 69 -0.36 -23.91 47.15
CA GLU A 69 -0.80 -22.91 48.11
C GLU A 69 0.18 -21.71 48.11
N GLU A 70 1.49 -21.98 48.11
CA GLU A 70 2.53 -20.94 48.06
C GLU A 70 2.42 -20.16 46.75
N ASN A 71 2.30 -20.84 45.60
CA ASN A 71 2.16 -20.21 44.30
C ASN A 71 0.90 -19.35 44.20
N LEU A 72 -0.23 -19.79 44.75
CA LEU A 72 -1.48 -19.00 44.77
C LEU A 72 -1.29 -17.72 45.59
N THR A 73 -0.67 -17.81 46.78
CA THR A 73 -0.41 -16.65 47.64
C THR A 73 0.53 -15.64 46.96
N LEU A 74 1.62 -16.14 46.35
CA LEU A 74 2.57 -15.28 45.64
C LEU A 74 1.92 -14.62 44.41
N PHE A 75 1.14 -15.34 43.63
CA PHE A 75 0.49 -14.79 42.44
C PHE A 75 -0.60 -13.77 42.77
N GLU A 76 -1.31 -13.96 43.89
CA GLU A 76 -2.23 -12.96 44.42
C GLU A 76 -1.49 -11.71 44.90
N GLY A 77 -0.34 -11.85 45.58
CA GLY A 77 0.53 -10.76 45.97
C GLY A 77 1.07 -9.98 44.75
N MET A 78 1.43 -10.70 43.66
CA MET A 78 1.82 -10.05 42.40
C MET A 78 0.69 -9.16 41.85
N LYS A 79 -0.57 -9.64 41.87
CA LYS A 79 -1.74 -8.86 41.44
C LYS A 79 -2.00 -7.65 42.33
N ASN A 80 -1.77 -7.79 43.63
CA ASN A 80 -1.99 -6.75 44.63
C ASN A 80 -0.88 -5.68 44.68
N GLY A 81 0.18 -5.82 43.87
CA GLY A 81 1.26 -4.86 43.79
C GLY A 81 2.30 -4.99 44.93
N GLU A 82 2.40 -6.15 45.55
CA GLU A 82 3.37 -6.42 46.64
C GLU A 82 4.79 -6.65 46.12
N PHE A 83 4.97 -6.77 44.80
CA PHE A 83 6.24 -7.07 44.14
C PHE A 83 6.66 -5.96 43.19
N GLU A 84 7.95 -5.66 43.16
CA GLU A 84 8.54 -4.70 42.24
C GLU A 84 8.64 -5.26 40.81
N ASP A 85 8.73 -4.38 39.81
CA ASP A 85 8.90 -4.74 38.41
C ASP A 85 10.12 -5.64 38.21
N GLY A 86 9.93 -6.78 37.57
CA GLY A 86 11.00 -7.72 37.26
C GLY A 86 11.48 -8.58 38.44
N SER A 87 10.92 -8.45 39.66
CA SER A 87 11.30 -9.24 40.83
C SER A 87 10.84 -10.69 40.77
N CYS A 88 9.73 -10.95 40.13
CA CYS A 88 9.20 -12.29 39.91
C CYS A 88 8.30 -12.37 38.67
N VAL A 89 8.09 -13.58 38.20
CA VAL A 89 7.21 -13.90 37.05
C VAL A 89 6.42 -15.17 37.32
N LEU A 90 5.27 -15.36 36.65
CA LEU A 90 4.61 -16.64 36.60
C LEU A 90 5.10 -17.42 35.38
N ARG A 91 5.53 -18.67 35.59
CA ARG A 91 5.97 -19.57 34.49
C ARG A 91 5.05 -20.77 34.36
N ALA A 92 4.78 -21.17 33.14
CA ALA A 92 4.16 -22.47 32.87
C ALA A 92 5.14 -23.59 33.28
N LYS A 93 4.62 -24.69 33.84
CA LYS A 93 5.41 -25.88 34.21
C LYS A 93 5.17 -26.95 33.17
N ILE A 94 6.09 -27.06 32.20
CA ILE A 94 5.97 -27.95 31.05
C ILE A 94 7.14 -28.95 31.03
N ASP A 95 8.20 -28.66 30.23
CA ASP A 95 9.34 -29.58 30.06
C ASP A 95 10.63 -28.80 29.76
N MET A 96 11.53 -28.74 30.72
CA MET A 96 12.82 -28.05 30.58
C MET A 96 13.79 -28.76 29.64
N SER A 97 13.53 -30.05 29.28
CA SER A 97 14.31 -30.81 28.34
C SER A 97 13.80 -30.74 26.90
N SER A 98 12.67 -30.09 26.66
CA SER A 98 12.05 -30.00 25.34
C SER A 98 13.03 -29.49 24.27
N PRO A 99 13.07 -30.08 23.06
CA PRO A 99 13.83 -29.52 21.94
C PRO A 99 13.29 -28.16 21.50
N ASN A 100 12.01 -27.88 21.73
CA ASN A 100 11.39 -26.58 21.49
C ASN A 100 11.58 -25.67 22.70
N ILE A 101 12.38 -24.62 22.54
CA ILE A 101 12.70 -23.66 23.60
C ILE A 101 11.44 -23.00 24.18
N ASN A 102 10.41 -22.80 23.37
CA ASN A 102 9.14 -22.17 23.80
C ASN A 102 8.34 -23.06 24.78
N MET A 103 8.68 -24.36 24.86
CA MET A 103 8.08 -25.32 25.82
C MET A 103 8.89 -25.49 27.10
N ARG A 104 10.03 -24.78 27.24
CA ARG A 104 10.88 -24.87 28.44
C ARG A 104 10.45 -23.88 29.51
N ASP A 105 9.36 -24.20 30.20
CA ASP A 105 8.73 -23.40 31.26
C ASP A 105 8.68 -21.90 30.90
N PRO A 106 7.91 -21.50 29.86
CA PRO A 106 7.85 -20.13 29.42
C PRO A 106 7.20 -19.22 30.47
N VAL A 107 7.60 -17.94 30.46
CA VAL A 107 6.95 -16.89 31.25
C VAL A 107 5.57 -16.62 30.68
N ILE A 108 4.53 -16.67 31.53
CA ILE A 108 3.14 -16.42 31.14
C ILE A 108 2.55 -15.14 31.74
N TYR A 109 3.09 -14.66 32.89
CA TYR A 109 2.79 -13.36 33.49
C TYR A 109 4.06 -12.67 33.99
N ARG A 110 4.07 -11.34 33.93
CA ARG A 110 5.12 -10.49 34.51
C ARG A 110 4.52 -9.39 35.38
N VAL A 111 5.28 -8.91 36.37
CA VAL A 111 4.97 -7.69 37.12
C VAL A 111 5.40 -6.48 36.31
N ALA A 112 4.52 -5.50 36.16
CA ALA A 112 4.81 -4.22 35.52
C ALA A 112 3.82 -3.15 36.00
N HIS A 113 4.30 -2.16 36.73
CA HIS A 113 3.49 -1.03 37.22
C HIS A 113 3.41 0.03 36.11
N LEU A 114 2.48 -0.15 35.19
CA LEU A 114 2.28 0.69 34.02
C LEU A 114 0.83 1.15 33.91
N HIS A 115 0.61 2.42 33.59
CA HIS A 115 -0.72 2.91 33.22
C HIS A 115 -1.13 2.32 31.86
N HIS A 116 -2.16 1.53 31.83
CA HIS A 116 -2.65 0.88 30.60
C HIS A 116 -3.78 1.69 29.98
N HIS A 117 -3.69 1.97 28.68
CA HIS A 117 -4.61 2.85 27.95
C HIS A 117 -6.10 2.46 28.04
N ASN A 118 -6.44 1.18 28.29
CA ASN A 118 -7.81 0.69 28.38
C ASN A 118 -8.23 0.38 29.82
N THR A 119 -7.34 -0.15 30.66
CA THR A 119 -7.66 -0.58 32.03
C THR A 119 -7.14 0.35 33.12
N GLY A 120 -6.42 1.42 32.74
CA GLY A 120 -5.82 2.37 33.69
C GLY A 120 -4.81 1.68 34.61
N ASP A 121 -4.95 1.89 35.92
CA ASP A 121 -4.06 1.36 36.95
C ASP A 121 -4.64 0.12 37.67
N LYS A 122 -5.67 -0.51 37.07
CA LYS A 122 -6.32 -1.71 37.67
C LYS A 122 -5.35 -2.88 37.83
N TRP A 123 -4.39 -3.02 36.90
CA TRP A 123 -3.48 -4.14 36.80
C TRP A 123 -2.03 -3.71 36.95
N CYS A 124 -1.26 -4.44 37.72
CA CYS A 124 0.19 -4.36 37.81
C CYS A 124 0.89 -5.66 37.43
N ILE A 125 0.12 -6.65 36.93
CA ILE A 125 0.61 -7.86 36.28
C ILE A 125 0.00 -7.97 34.89
N TYR A 126 0.77 -8.42 33.93
CA TYR A 126 0.35 -8.52 32.54
C TYR A 126 0.67 -9.88 31.96
N PRO A 127 -0.29 -10.51 31.25
CA PRO A 127 -0.05 -11.78 30.55
C PRO A 127 0.96 -11.54 29.40
N MET A 128 1.79 -12.55 29.16
CA MET A 128 2.64 -12.57 27.97
C MET A 128 1.83 -12.97 26.75
N TYR A 129 2.28 -12.56 25.57
CA TYR A 129 1.58 -12.79 24.30
C TYR A 129 1.18 -14.26 24.08
N ASP A 130 2.11 -15.20 24.29
CA ASP A 130 1.87 -16.64 24.08
C ASP A 130 0.83 -17.25 25.06
N PHE A 131 0.50 -16.54 26.13
CA PHE A 131 -0.57 -16.92 27.06
C PHE A 131 -1.88 -16.20 26.76
N ALA A 132 -1.80 -14.89 26.46
CA ALA A 132 -2.98 -14.08 26.19
C ALA A 132 -3.70 -14.49 24.91
N HIS A 133 -2.94 -14.62 23.81
CA HIS A 133 -3.47 -14.87 22.48
C HIS A 133 -4.36 -16.13 22.37
N PRO A 134 -3.93 -17.34 22.81
CA PRO A 134 -4.80 -18.53 22.76
C PRO A 134 -6.08 -18.41 23.62
N ILE A 135 -6.01 -17.70 24.73
CA ILE A 135 -7.16 -17.48 25.61
C ILE A 135 -8.18 -16.52 24.97
N GLU A 136 -7.68 -15.40 24.43
CA GLU A 136 -8.48 -14.42 23.72
C GLU A 136 -9.21 -15.07 22.53
N ASP A 137 -8.48 -15.78 21.67
CA ASP A 137 -9.04 -16.51 20.53
C ASP A 137 -10.16 -17.48 20.96
N ALA A 138 -9.94 -18.25 22.06
CA ALA A 138 -10.91 -19.21 22.53
C ALA A 138 -12.17 -18.54 23.09
N ILE A 139 -12.04 -17.44 23.84
CA ILE A 139 -13.17 -16.67 24.39
C ILE A 139 -13.99 -16.01 23.27
N GLU A 140 -13.33 -15.49 22.25
CA GLU A 140 -13.97 -14.84 21.11
C GLU A 140 -14.58 -15.82 20.11
N GLY A 141 -14.38 -17.12 20.28
CA GLY A 141 -14.89 -18.15 19.38
C GLY A 141 -14.17 -18.21 18.03
N VAL A 142 -12.93 -17.75 17.98
CA VAL A 142 -12.07 -17.86 16.80
C VAL A 142 -11.81 -19.34 16.50
N THR A 143 -12.12 -19.78 15.29
CA THR A 143 -11.89 -21.16 14.86
C THR A 143 -10.53 -21.36 14.19
N HIS A 144 -10.07 -20.34 13.46
CA HIS A 144 -8.82 -20.31 12.70
C HIS A 144 -8.03 -19.07 13.11
N SER A 145 -7.06 -19.25 13.99
CA SER A 145 -6.15 -18.21 14.45
C SER A 145 -5.01 -18.04 13.46
N ILE A 146 -5.02 -16.95 12.71
CA ILE A 146 -4.04 -16.70 11.64
C ILE A 146 -2.91 -15.82 12.15
N CYS A 147 -1.67 -16.28 12.00
CA CYS A 147 -0.47 -15.54 12.39
C CYS A 147 0.67 -15.67 11.38
N THR A 148 1.77 -14.97 11.62
CA THR A 148 2.96 -15.05 10.77
C THR A 148 3.79 -16.30 11.07
N LEU A 149 4.58 -16.76 10.09
CA LEU A 149 5.38 -17.99 10.16
C LEU A 149 6.37 -18.00 11.34
N GLU A 150 6.77 -16.86 11.85
CA GLU A 150 7.65 -16.75 13.02
C GLU A 150 7.05 -17.35 14.31
N PHE A 151 5.74 -17.59 14.34
CA PHE A 151 5.03 -18.24 15.46
C PHE A 151 4.80 -19.75 15.25
N GLU A 152 5.34 -20.36 14.21
CA GLU A 152 5.18 -21.81 13.99
C GLU A 152 5.72 -22.64 15.16
N ASP A 153 6.88 -22.28 15.69
CA ASP A 153 7.49 -22.95 16.86
C ASP A 153 6.74 -22.63 18.17
N HIS A 154 5.88 -21.61 18.21
CA HIS A 154 5.04 -21.27 19.34
C HIS A 154 3.72 -22.05 19.37
N ARG A 155 3.29 -22.67 18.26
CA ARG A 155 2.03 -23.43 18.19
C ARG A 155 1.88 -24.51 19.26
N PRO A 156 2.92 -25.31 19.61
CA PRO A 156 2.79 -26.29 20.70
C PRO A 156 2.44 -25.65 22.05
N LEU A 157 2.93 -24.43 22.31
CA LEU A 157 2.58 -23.67 23.51
C LEU A 157 1.14 -23.15 23.44
N TYR A 158 0.71 -22.63 22.29
CA TYR A 158 -0.68 -22.23 22.03
C TYR A 158 -1.64 -23.40 22.32
N ASP A 159 -1.40 -24.57 21.75
CA ASP A 159 -2.22 -25.77 21.94
C ASP A 159 -2.22 -26.23 23.40
N TRP A 160 -1.06 -26.13 24.09
CA TRP A 160 -0.93 -26.47 25.50
C TRP A 160 -1.78 -25.53 26.38
N VAL A 161 -1.75 -24.22 26.14
CA VAL A 161 -2.55 -23.25 26.91
C VAL A 161 -4.04 -23.51 26.74
N VAL A 162 -4.52 -23.65 25.49
CA VAL A 162 -5.94 -23.94 25.21
C VAL A 162 -6.40 -25.21 25.92
N LYS A 163 -5.60 -26.28 25.87
CA LYS A 163 -5.88 -27.57 26.49
C LYS A 163 -5.90 -27.48 28.02
N GLU A 164 -4.85 -26.88 28.61
CA GLU A 164 -4.73 -26.86 30.08
C GLU A 164 -5.67 -25.85 30.74
N CYS A 165 -6.10 -24.81 30.02
CA CYS A 165 -7.18 -23.92 30.45
C CYS A 165 -8.58 -24.52 30.24
N GLU A 166 -8.69 -25.68 29.55
CA GLU A 166 -9.90 -26.47 29.37
C GLU A 166 -11.00 -25.74 28.59
N PHE A 167 -10.62 -25.11 27.46
CA PHE A 167 -11.61 -24.57 26.56
C PHE A 167 -12.29 -25.65 25.73
N GLU A 168 -13.65 -25.61 25.68
CA GLU A 168 -14.47 -26.64 25.02
C GLU A 168 -14.29 -26.67 23.51
N VAL A 169 -14.11 -25.47 22.89
CA VAL A 169 -13.94 -25.32 21.46
C VAL A 169 -12.54 -24.74 21.22
N PRO A 170 -11.52 -25.57 21.01
CA PRO A 170 -10.16 -25.11 20.82
C PRO A 170 -9.99 -24.43 19.45
N PRO A 171 -9.50 -23.19 19.39
CA PRO A 171 -9.09 -22.57 18.16
C PRO A 171 -7.85 -23.29 17.56
N ARG A 172 -7.66 -23.18 16.26
CA ARG A 172 -6.51 -23.75 15.56
C ARG A 172 -5.59 -22.66 15.02
N GLN A 173 -4.36 -22.60 15.50
CA GLN A 173 -3.35 -21.69 14.95
C GLN A 173 -2.88 -22.14 13.58
N ILE A 174 -2.79 -21.19 12.64
CA ILE A 174 -2.36 -21.39 11.26
C ILE A 174 -1.41 -20.26 10.88
N GLU A 175 -0.21 -20.61 10.40
CA GLU A 175 0.82 -19.65 10.07
C GLU A 175 1.00 -19.50 8.56
N PHE A 176 1.30 -18.26 8.14
CA PHE A 176 1.62 -17.92 6.77
C PHE A 176 2.95 -17.19 6.70
N ALA A 177 3.71 -17.49 5.65
CA ALA A 177 4.96 -16.82 5.37
C ALA A 177 4.75 -15.38 4.92
N LYS A 178 5.79 -14.58 5.06
CA LYS A 178 5.85 -13.22 4.50
C LYS A 178 6.00 -13.28 2.99
N MET A 179 5.28 -12.39 2.33
CA MET A 179 5.47 -12.08 0.93
C MET A 179 6.28 -10.78 0.82
N TYR A 180 7.32 -10.83 0.03
CA TYR A 180 8.16 -9.67 -0.28
C TYR A 180 7.86 -9.20 -1.69
N LEU A 181 7.77 -7.88 -1.87
CA LEU A 181 7.71 -7.25 -3.18
C LEU A 181 9.12 -6.82 -3.61
N THR A 182 9.44 -7.01 -4.87
CA THR A 182 10.70 -6.52 -5.43
C THR A 182 10.74 -4.99 -5.43
N ASN A 183 11.92 -4.41 -5.24
CA ASN A 183 12.19 -2.97 -5.36
C ASN A 183 11.37 -2.06 -4.45
N VAL A 184 10.79 -2.57 -3.35
CA VAL A 184 10.02 -1.78 -2.39
C VAL A 184 10.50 -1.98 -0.96
N VAL A 185 10.33 -0.94 -0.16
CA VAL A 185 10.64 -0.96 1.29
C VAL A 185 9.38 -1.29 2.06
N THR A 186 9.36 -2.44 2.76
CA THR A 186 8.18 -2.94 3.50
C THR A 186 8.34 -2.93 5.01
N GLY A 187 9.57 -2.91 5.53
CA GLY A 187 9.84 -3.01 6.96
C GLY A 187 9.47 -1.73 7.72
N LYS A 188 8.64 -1.85 8.80
CA LYS A 188 8.23 -0.70 9.64
C LYS A 188 9.41 0.16 10.11
N ARG A 189 10.53 -0.46 10.50
CA ARG A 189 11.75 0.24 10.94
C ARG A 189 12.33 1.13 9.84
N TYR A 190 12.33 0.66 8.61
CA TYR A 190 12.88 1.38 7.46
C TYR A 190 11.93 2.48 6.99
N ILE A 191 10.62 2.22 6.96
CA ILE A 191 9.62 3.24 6.64
C ILE A 191 9.67 4.38 7.66
N LYS A 192 9.77 4.05 8.96
CA LYS A 192 9.93 5.05 10.02
C LYS A 192 11.14 5.94 9.76
N LYS A 193 12.28 5.35 9.38
CA LYS A 193 13.49 6.11 9.05
C LYS A 193 13.30 7.03 7.84
N LEU A 194 12.63 6.57 6.77
CA LEU A 194 12.31 7.41 5.61
C LEU A 194 11.46 8.62 5.98
N VAL A 195 10.52 8.47 6.93
CA VAL A 195 9.70 9.57 7.44
C VAL A 195 10.52 10.51 8.32
N GLU A 196 11.34 9.99 9.24
CA GLU A 196 12.18 10.78 10.14
C GLU A 196 13.26 11.58 9.40
N ASP A 197 13.83 11.00 8.33
CA ASP A 197 14.82 11.64 7.47
C ASP A 197 14.19 12.64 6.47
N GLY A 198 12.85 12.77 6.43
CA GLY A 198 12.12 13.66 5.53
C GLY A 198 12.17 13.24 4.04
N ILE A 199 12.53 11.99 3.74
CA ILE A 199 12.58 11.46 2.38
C ILE A 199 11.15 11.24 1.84
N VAL A 200 10.22 10.88 2.72
CA VAL A 200 8.79 10.77 2.44
C VAL A 200 7.98 11.68 3.36
N ASP A 201 6.83 12.14 2.86
CA ASP A 201 5.98 13.14 3.56
C ASP A 201 5.20 12.52 4.74
N GLY A 202 5.23 11.21 4.92
CA GLY A 202 4.54 10.49 5.99
C GLY A 202 4.27 9.03 5.62
N TRP A 203 3.56 8.33 6.50
CA TRP A 203 3.20 6.92 6.30
C TRP A 203 2.20 6.70 5.15
N ASP A 204 1.54 7.76 4.71
CA ASP A 204 0.59 7.83 3.60
C ASP A 204 1.22 8.34 2.30
N ASP A 205 2.54 8.51 2.25
CA ASP A 205 3.21 8.97 1.02
C ASP A 205 2.97 7.97 -0.13
N PRO A 206 2.48 8.42 -1.30
CA PRO A 206 2.13 7.54 -2.43
C PRO A 206 3.26 6.68 -2.99
N ARG A 207 4.49 6.91 -2.59
CA ARG A 207 5.67 6.08 -2.95
C ARG A 207 5.82 4.84 -2.08
N LEU A 208 5.12 4.77 -0.94
CA LEU A 208 5.15 3.64 -0.03
C LEU A 208 4.12 2.57 -0.43
N VAL A 209 4.25 1.37 0.15
CA VAL A 209 3.34 0.23 -0.06
C VAL A 209 2.48 -0.09 1.18
N THR A 210 2.35 0.86 2.11
CA THR A 210 1.36 0.76 3.18
C THR A 210 -0.05 0.84 2.59
N ILE A 211 -1.05 0.24 3.22
CA ILE A 211 -2.44 0.30 2.75
C ILE A 211 -2.91 1.75 2.58
N THR A 212 -2.60 2.60 3.54
CA THR A 212 -2.93 4.04 3.49
C THR A 212 -2.27 4.74 2.30
N ALA A 213 -1.00 4.44 2.02
CA ALA A 213 -0.25 5.02 0.91
C ALA A 213 -0.78 4.54 -0.46
N LEU A 214 -1.03 3.24 -0.59
CA LEU A 214 -1.61 2.66 -1.81
C LEU A 214 -3.00 3.26 -2.09
N ARG A 215 -3.84 3.41 -1.05
CA ARG A 215 -5.15 4.06 -1.17
C ARG A 215 -5.01 5.52 -1.63
N ARG A 216 -4.12 6.31 -1.02
CA ARG A 216 -3.85 7.71 -1.40
C ARG A 216 -3.33 7.82 -2.83
N ARG A 217 -2.49 6.87 -3.26
CA ARG A 217 -2.01 6.79 -4.64
C ARG A 217 -3.13 6.47 -5.63
N GLY A 218 -4.21 5.83 -5.18
CA GLY A 218 -5.41 5.52 -5.96
C GLY A 218 -5.63 4.03 -6.25
N TYR A 219 -4.89 3.14 -5.58
CA TYR A 219 -5.19 1.70 -5.65
C TYR A 219 -6.58 1.43 -5.08
N THR A 220 -7.24 0.41 -5.60
CA THR A 220 -8.55 -0.04 -5.16
C THR A 220 -8.41 -1.27 -4.24
N ALA A 221 -9.36 -1.44 -3.32
CA ALA A 221 -9.41 -2.64 -2.49
C ALA A 221 -9.52 -3.92 -3.33
N SER A 222 -10.30 -3.88 -4.45
CA SER A 222 -10.44 -4.99 -5.39
C SER A 222 -9.13 -5.38 -6.04
N SER A 223 -8.31 -4.42 -6.48
CA SER A 223 -7.02 -4.70 -7.10
C SER A 223 -6.02 -5.35 -6.12
N ILE A 224 -6.02 -4.91 -4.85
CA ILE A 224 -5.15 -5.49 -3.82
C ILE A 224 -5.62 -6.91 -3.48
N ARG A 225 -6.94 -7.14 -3.30
CA ARG A 225 -7.47 -8.49 -3.09
C ARG A 225 -7.13 -9.41 -4.27
N LYS A 226 -7.30 -8.91 -5.51
CA LYS A 226 -6.94 -9.68 -6.71
C LYS A 226 -5.46 -10.03 -6.76
N PHE A 227 -4.60 -9.10 -6.39
CA PHE A 227 -3.16 -9.36 -6.27
C PHE A 227 -2.89 -10.47 -5.24
N MET A 228 -3.49 -10.42 -4.05
CA MET A 228 -3.33 -11.45 -3.02
C MET A 228 -3.85 -12.82 -3.45
N GLU A 229 -4.98 -12.88 -4.19
CA GLU A 229 -5.49 -14.11 -4.78
C GLU A 229 -4.50 -14.74 -5.77
N LEU A 230 -3.90 -13.92 -6.63
CA LEU A 230 -2.92 -14.40 -7.62
C LEU A 230 -1.61 -14.89 -6.97
N CYS A 231 -1.17 -14.22 -5.89
CA CYS A 231 0.01 -14.66 -5.14
C CYS A 231 -0.24 -15.96 -4.38
N GLY A 232 -1.48 -16.17 -3.91
CA GLY A 232 -1.84 -17.27 -3.04
C GLY A 232 -1.22 -17.14 -1.64
N VAL A 233 -1.41 -18.18 -0.82
CA VAL A 233 -0.85 -18.30 0.54
C VAL A 233 0.10 -19.48 0.61
N SER A 234 1.20 -19.32 1.35
CA SER A 234 2.24 -20.31 1.49
C SER A 234 2.89 -20.25 2.87
N LYS A 235 3.51 -21.36 3.29
CA LYS A 235 4.42 -21.40 4.45
C LYS A 235 5.91 -21.15 4.06
N SER A 236 6.18 -20.88 2.79
CA SER A 236 7.52 -20.50 2.32
C SER A 236 7.57 -19.04 1.95
N ASN A 237 8.57 -18.30 2.44
CA ASN A 237 8.79 -16.92 2.04
C ASN A 237 8.93 -16.82 0.53
N SER A 238 8.21 -15.89 -0.07
CA SER A 238 8.23 -15.67 -1.51
C SER A 238 8.55 -14.21 -1.83
N SER A 239 9.21 -13.98 -2.95
CA SER A 239 9.38 -12.65 -3.53
C SER A 239 8.54 -12.55 -4.79
N VAL A 240 7.69 -11.55 -4.86
CA VAL A 240 6.76 -11.29 -5.97
C VAL A 240 7.17 -10.00 -6.66
N ASP A 241 7.14 -10.01 -7.99
CA ASP A 241 7.41 -8.82 -8.78
C ASP A 241 6.35 -7.74 -8.51
N SER A 242 6.77 -6.54 -8.12
CA SER A 242 5.89 -5.38 -7.89
C SER A 242 5.07 -5.02 -9.15
N ALA A 243 5.56 -5.32 -10.34
CA ALA A 243 4.83 -5.15 -11.59
C ALA A 243 3.52 -5.97 -11.65
N MET A 244 3.40 -7.06 -10.88
CA MET A 244 2.16 -7.82 -10.76
C MET A 244 1.08 -7.05 -9.99
N LEU A 245 1.44 -6.32 -8.94
CA LEU A 245 0.51 -5.43 -8.23
C LEU A 245 0.03 -4.32 -9.15
N GLU A 246 0.94 -3.73 -9.92
CA GLU A 246 0.60 -2.72 -10.94
C GLU A 246 -0.29 -3.28 -12.06
N TYR A 247 -0.08 -4.53 -12.47
CA TYR A 247 -0.95 -5.20 -13.42
C TYR A 247 -2.39 -5.31 -12.88
N CYS A 248 -2.56 -5.71 -11.62
CA CYS A 248 -3.88 -5.85 -11.01
C CYS A 248 -4.66 -4.54 -11.00
N ILE A 249 -4.02 -3.41 -10.68
CA ILE A 249 -4.70 -2.11 -10.68
C ILE A 249 -5.02 -1.63 -12.11
N ARG A 250 -4.15 -1.89 -13.11
CA ARG A 250 -4.46 -1.54 -14.51
C ARG A 250 -5.71 -2.27 -15.01
N GLU A 251 -5.80 -3.58 -14.74
CA GLU A 251 -6.97 -4.38 -15.15
C GLU A 251 -8.25 -3.92 -14.44
N ASP A 252 -8.18 -3.57 -13.16
CA ASP A 252 -9.32 -3.09 -12.38
C ASP A 252 -9.86 -1.75 -12.90
N LEU A 253 -8.98 -0.85 -13.31
CA LEU A 253 -9.34 0.50 -13.77
C LEU A 253 -9.74 0.56 -15.25
N LYS A 254 -9.32 -0.41 -16.06
CA LYS A 254 -9.44 -0.39 -17.53
C LYS A 254 -10.86 -0.16 -18.03
N MET A 255 -11.82 -0.86 -17.43
CA MET A 255 -13.22 -0.82 -17.84
C MET A 255 -14.06 0.16 -17.02
N SER A 256 -13.57 0.54 -15.82
CA SER A 256 -14.35 1.30 -14.85
C SER A 256 -14.10 2.80 -14.90
N GLN A 257 -12.97 3.25 -15.48
CA GLN A 257 -12.60 4.65 -15.40
C GLN A 257 -12.75 5.41 -16.71
N PRO A 258 -13.18 6.70 -16.67
CA PRO A 258 -13.22 7.56 -17.84
C PRO A 258 -11.81 7.89 -18.33
N ARG A 259 -11.69 7.99 -19.67
CA ARG A 259 -10.46 8.34 -20.38
C ARG A 259 -10.50 9.79 -20.77
N MET A 260 -9.65 10.61 -20.12
CA MET A 260 -9.58 12.06 -20.28
C MET A 260 -8.31 12.46 -20.98
N MET A 261 -8.33 13.58 -21.71
CA MET A 261 -7.13 14.15 -22.29
C MET A 261 -6.47 15.11 -21.30
N ALA A 262 -5.18 14.90 -21.04
CA ALA A 262 -4.34 15.74 -20.21
C ALA A 262 -2.95 15.81 -20.84
N VAL A 263 -2.41 17.00 -20.99
CA VAL A 263 -1.10 17.29 -21.57
C VAL A 263 -0.16 17.65 -20.43
N LEU A 264 0.83 16.82 -20.22
CA LEU A 264 1.75 16.92 -19.06
C LEU A 264 2.98 17.78 -19.34
N ASP A 265 3.51 17.75 -20.56
CA ASP A 265 4.60 18.65 -21.04
C ASP A 265 4.11 19.42 -22.27
N PRO A 266 3.42 20.55 -22.07
CA PRO A 266 2.72 21.22 -23.15
C PRO A 266 3.64 21.94 -24.15
N VAL A 267 3.25 21.86 -25.40
CA VAL A 267 3.63 22.80 -26.47
C VAL A 267 2.36 23.28 -27.15
N LYS A 268 2.33 24.59 -27.47
CA LYS A 268 1.17 25.20 -28.10
C LYS A 268 1.07 24.75 -29.57
N LEU A 269 -0.14 24.43 -30.02
CA LEU A 269 -0.47 24.14 -31.42
C LEU A 269 -1.50 25.17 -31.90
N VAL A 270 -1.20 25.83 -33.02
CA VAL A 270 -2.09 26.82 -33.63
C VAL A 270 -2.59 26.28 -34.98
N ILE A 271 -3.90 26.28 -35.17
CA ILE A 271 -4.55 25.86 -36.41
C ILE A 271 -4.82 27.11 -37.26
N ASP A 272 -3.95 27.42 -38.21
CA ASP A 272 -3.93 28.69 -38.91
C ASP A 272 -5.19 28.99 -39.75
N ASN A 273 -5.79 27.94 -40.31
CA ASN A 273 -7.04 28.03 -41.09
C ASN A 273 -8.33 27.78 -40.30
N TYR A 274 -8.26 27.71 -38.94
CA TYR A 274 -9.44 27.68 -38.09
C TYR A 274 -9.86 29.11 -37.73
N GLU A 275 -11.20 29.35 -37.72
CA GLU A 275 -11.77 30.68 -37.46
C GLU A 275 -11.38 31.17 -36.05
N GLU A 276 -10.86 32.40 -35.98
CA GLU A 276 -10.45 32.99 -34.70
C GLU A 276 -11.62 33.22 -33.77
N GLY A 277 -11.45 32.87 -32.47
CA GLY A 277 -12.48 32.99 -31.45
C GLY A 277 -13.60 31.94 -31.51
N LYS A 278 -13.62 31.11 -32.54
CA LYS A 278 -14.60 30.02 -32.65
C LYS A 278 -14.24 28.88 -31.73
N ILE A 279 -15.18 28.45 -30.90
CA ILE A 279 -15.10 27.23 -30.08
C ILE A 279 -16.25 26.32 -30.47
N GLU A 280 -15.95 25.07 -30.75
CA GLU A 280 -16.94 24.03 -30.93
C GLU A 280 -16.77 22.94 -29.85
N TYR A 281 -17.85 22.25 -29.52
CA TYR A 281 -17.84 21.18 -28.52
C TYR A 281 -18.02 19.83 -29.24
N LEU A 282 -17.01 18.99 -29.12
CA LEU A 282 -16.98 17.67 -29.72
C LEU A 282 -17.50 16.62 -28.74
N ASP A 283 -18.28 15.68 -29.23
CA ASP A 283 -18.73 14.53 -28.44
C ASP A 283 -17.61 13.49 -28.38
N VAL A 284 -17.13 13.23 -27.17
CA VAL A 284 -16.04 12.29 -26.94
C VAL A 284 -16.50 11.19 -25.97
N PRO A 285 -16.37 9.89 -26.34
CA PRO A 285 -16.73 8.81 -25.43
C PRO A 285 -15.85 8.82 -24.19
N ASN A 286 -16.46 8.64 -23.01
CA ASN A 286 -15.73 8.61 -21.75
C ASN A 286 -14.84 7.36 -21.66
N ASN A 287 -15.26 6.23 -22.24
CA ASN A 287 -14.43 5.05 -22.39
C ASN A 287 -14.89 4.27 -23.63
N GLN A 288 -14.00 4.07 -24.60
CA GLN A 288 -14.34 3.37 -25.85
C GLN A 288 -14.64 1.87 -25.64
N GLU A 289 -14.10 1.26 -24.58
CA GLU A 289 -14.33 -0.16 -24.25
C GLU A 289 -15.56 -0.35 -23.35
N ASN A 290 -16.05 0.73 -22.70
CA ASN A 290 -17.25 0.71 -21.87
C ASN A 290 -18.21 1.86 -22.24
N PRO A 291 -19.11 1.67 -23.21
CA PRO A 291 -20.07 2.69 -23.64
C PRO A 291 -21.06 3.15 -22.55
N GLU A 292 -21.25 2.36 -21.47
CA GLU A 292 -22.13 2.72 -20.36
C GLU A 292 -21.66 3.97 -19.60
N LEU A 293 -20.37 4.30 -19.69
CA LEU A 293 -19.82 5.53 -19.12
C LEU A 293 -20.24 6.79 -19.90
N GLY A 294 -20.91 6.65 -21.06
CA GLY A 294 -21.46 7.74 -21.84
C GLY A 294 -20.42 8.57 -22.58
N THR A 295 -20.78 9.81 -22.89
CA THR A 295 -19.95 10.78 -23.64
C THR A 295 -19.90 12.10 -22.90
N ARG A 296 -18.90 12.92 -23.21
CA ARG A 296 -18.76 14.30 -22.74
C ARG A 296 -18.49 15.25 -23.90
N LYS A 297 -18.72 16.55 -23.66
CA LYS A 297 -18.39 17.62 -24.58
C LYS A 297 -16.98 18.14 -24.31
N VAL A 298 -16.11 18.10 -25.31
CA VAL A 298 -14.74 18.60 -25.22
C VAL A 298 -14.59 19.83 -26.10
N PRO A 299 -14.15 20.99 -25.55
CA PRO A 299 -13.98 22.22 -26.33
C PRO A 299 -12.82 22.11 -27.30
N PHE A 300 -13.04 22.51 -28.56
CA PHE A 300 -12.04 22.56 -29.63
C PHE A 300 -12.03 23.96 -30.23
N GLY A 301 -10.85 24.51 -30.44
CA GLY A 301 -10.66 25.83 -31.02
C GLY A 301 -9.37 25.93 -31.83
N ARG A 302 -9.02 27.14 -32.22
CA ARG A 302 -7.82 27.44 -33.00
C ARG A 302 -6.52 27.12 -32.28
N GLU A 303 -6.48 27.35 -30.97
CA GLU A 303 -5.30 27.15 -30.13
C GLU A 303 -5.50 25.93 -29.20
N LEU A 304 -4.54 25.03 -29.23
CA LEU A 304 -4.53 23.80 -28.45
C LEU A 304 -3.17 23.64 -27.76
N TYR A 305 -3.11 22.74 -26.76
CA TYR A 305 -1.87 22.17 -26.26
C TYR A 305 -1.77 20.71 -26.66
N ILE A 306 -0.57 20.27 -27.00
CA ILE A 306 -0.20 18.88 -27.28
C ILE A 306 1.04 18.52 -26.46
N GLU A 307 1.32 17.23 -26.28
CA GLU A 307 2.57 16.80 -25.66
C GLU A 307 3.77 17.23 -26.50
N ARG A 308 4.80 17.75 -25.86
CA ARG A 308 6.05 18.15 -26.53
C ARG A 308 6.66 17.02 -27.33
N GLU A 309 6.60 15.79 -26.81
CA GLU A 309 7.09 14.58 -27.49
C GLU A 309 6.32 14.24 -28.79
N ASP A 310 5.15 14.83 -28.99
CA ASP A 310 4.34 14.65 -30.20
C ASP A 310 4.80 15.51 -31.38
N PHE A 311 5.79 16.38 -31.18
CA PHE A 311 6.41 17.15 -32.25
C PHE A 311 7.92 16.95 -32.27
N MET A 312 8.49 16.78 -33.47
CA MET A 312 9.94 16.80 -33.75
C MET A 312 10.24 17.56 -35.04
N GLU A 313 11.32 18.34 -35.05
CA GLU A 313 11.78 19.05 -36.23
C GLU A 313 12.34 18.07 -37.27
N GLU A 314 13.25 17.21 -36.82
CA GLU A 314 13.94 16.20 -37.63
C GLU A 314 13.68 14.80 -37.02
N PRO A 315 12.55 14.14 -37.37
CA PRO A 315 12.17 12.89 -36.76
C PRO A 315 13.02 11.71 -37.24
N PRO A 316 13.28 10.71 -36.36
CA PRO A 316 13.89 9.47 -36.76
C PRO A 316 12.96 8.64 -37.65
N LYS A 317 13.52 7.63 -38.35
CA LYS A 317 12.72 6.66 -39.09
C LYS A 317 11.69 5.99 -38.15
N LYS A 318 10.42 5.85 -38.61
CA LYS A 318 9.27 5.30 -37.86
C LYS A 318 8.69 6.22 -36.80
N TYR A 319 8.97 7.50 -36.80
CA TYR A 319 8.22 8.50 -36.03
C TYR A 319 6.93 8.85 -36.81
N PHE A 320 5.75 8.65 -36.20
CA PHE A 320 4.45 8.84 -36.85
C PHE A 320 3.64 9.98 -36.21
N ARG A 321 4.30 10.89 -35.49
CA ARG A 321 3.67 12.06 -34.88
C ARG A 321 3.93 13.30 -35.72
N LEU A 322 3.72 14.52 -35.20
CA LEU A 322 3.88 15.77 -35.94
C LEU A 322 5.37 16.11 -36.25
N PHE A 323 5.59 16.52 -37.46
CA PHE A 323 6.81 17.19 -37.95
C PHE A 323 6.43 17.99 -39.20
N PRO A 324 7.27 18.96 -39.68
CA PRO A 324 6.93 19.76 -40.84
C PRO A 324 6.53 18.91 -42.06
N GLY A 325 5.34 19.19 -42.57
CA GLY A 325 4.75 18.49 -43.75
C GLY A 325 4.03 17.18 -43.40
N ASN A 326 4.03 16.70 -42.14
CA ASN A 326 3.33 15.48 -41.76
C ASN A 326 1.93 15.74 -41.24
N GLU A 327 1.01 14.79 -41.57
CA GLU A 327 -0.38 14.81 -41.12
C GLU A 327 -0.60 13.81 -40.00
N VAL A 328 -1.32 14.25 -38.96
CA VAL A 328 -1.75 13.41 -37.85
C VAL A 328 -3.24 13.62 -37.57
N ARG A 329 -3.84 12.67 -36.84
CA ARG A 329 -5.19 12.79 -36.30
C ARG A 329 -5.13 13.37 -34.90
N LEU A 330 -5.82 14.48 -34.66
CA LEU A 330 -6.18 14.92 -33.32
C LEU A 330 -7.32 14.02 -32.82
N MET A 331 -7.12 13.38 -31.69
CA MET A 331 -8.05 12.36 -31.15
C MET A 331 -9.49 12.89 -31.06
N ASN A 332 -10.44 12.18 -31.67
CA ASN A 332 -11.85 12.55 -31.75
C ASN A 332 -12.16 13.92 -32.36
N ALA A 333 -11.21 14.56 -33.04
CA ALA A 333 -11.37 15.88 -33.64
C ALA A 333 -11.11 15.83 -35.16
N TYR A 334 -10.01 16.39 -35.63
CA TYR A 334 -9.70 16.56 -37.04
C TYR A 334 -8.32 16.00 -37.41
N PHE A 335 -8.06 15.88 -38.72
CA PHE A 335 -6.71 15.70 -39.21
C PHE A 335 -6.05 17.08 -39.33
N VAL A 336 -4.80 17.16 -38.92
CA VAL A 336 -3.99 18.36 -39.01
C VAL A 336 -2.64 18.07 -39.66
N THR A 337 -2.19 18.98 -40.50
CA THR A 337 -0.88 18.92 -41.18
C THR A 337 0.01 20.04 -40.63
N CYS A 338 1.19 19.70 -40.14
CA CYS A 338 2.15 20.70 -39.66
C CYS A 338 2.73 21.50 -40.83
N THR A 339 2.65 22.82 -40.72
CA THR A 339 3.16 23.78 -41.73
C THR A 339 4.43 24.47 -41.30
N ASP A 340 4.54 24.84 -40.02
CA ASP A 340 5.67 25.59 -39.47
C ASP A 340 5.77 25.41 -37.95
N TYR A 341 6.80 25.98 -37.32
CA TYR A 341 7.00 26.02 -35.88
C TYR A 341 7.84 27.24 -35.44
N VAL A 342 7.67 27.66 -34.20
CA VAL A 342 8.37 28.78 -33.57
C VAL A 342 9.23 28.28 -32.40
N LYS A 343 10.47 28.82 -32.33
CA LYS A 343 11.40 28.55 -31.23
C LYS A 343 11.61 29.77 -30.34
N ASP A 344 11.92 29.52 -29.09
CA ASP A 344 12.42 30.55 -28.18
C ASP A 344 13.93 30.87 -28.43
N GLU A 345 14.47 31.81 -27.64
CA GLU A 345 15.86 32.24 -27.70
C GLU A 345 16.89 31.10 -27.44
N ASN A 346 16.44 30.03 -26.76
CA ASN A 346 17.24 28.85 -26.41
C ASN A 346 17.13 27.75 -27.48
N GLY A 347 16.36 27.96 -28.54
CA GLY A 347 16.12 26.99 -29.60
C GLY A 347 15.07 25.94 -29.25
N LYS A 348 14.34 26.11 -28.13
CA LYS A 348 13.24 25.21 -27.71
C LYS A 348 11.98 25.58 -28.50
N VAL A 349 11.31 24.58 -29.08
CA VAL A 349 10.02 24.76 -29.74
C VAL A 349 8.97 25.18 -28.72
N ILE A 350 8.31 26.31 -28.97
CA ILE A 350 7.26 26.88 -28.12
C ILE A 350 5.88 26.86 -28.76
N GLU A 351 5.83 26.84 -30.12
CA GLU A 351 4.56 26.83 -30.86
C GLU A 351 4.73 26.03 -32.17
N VAL A 352 3.70 25.28 -32.54
CA VAL A 352 3.62 24.49 -33.77
C VAL A 352 2.42 24.97 -34.57
N HIS A 353 2.61 25.27 -35.84
CA HIS A 353 1.58 25.73 -36.75
C HIS A 353 1.07 24.58 -37.61
N CYS A 354 -0.28 24.48 -37.75
CA CYS A 354 -0.92 23.46 -38.54
C CYS A 354 -2.09 24.02 -39.36
N THR A 355 -2.45 23.31 -40.40
CA THR A 355 -3.78 23.44 -41.04
C THR A 355 -4.62 22.23 -40.77
N TYR A 356 -5.94 22.39 -40.57
CA TYR A 356 -6.87 21.28 -40.38
C TYR A 356 -7.70 21.01 -41.63
N ASP A 357 -8.20 19.79 -41.77
CA ASP A 357 -9.13 19.37 -42.79
C ASP A 357 -10.55 19.27 -42.21
N PRO A 358 -11.47 20.21 -42.54
CA PRO A 358 -12.82 20.25 -41.96
C PRO A 358 -13.69 19.02 -42.29
N GLU A 359 -13.39 18.28 -43.37
CA GLU A 359 -14.14 17.08 -43.75
C GLU A 359 -13.88 15.88 -42.80
N THR A 360 -12.81 15.94 -41.99
CA THR A 360 -12.36 14.87 -41.12
C THR A 360 -12.93 14.91 -39.70
N ARG A 361 -13.97 15.71 -39.49
CA ARG A 361 -14.60 15.92 -38.17
C ARG A 361 -14.97 14.61 -37.47
N GLY A 362 -14.66 14.52 -36.17
CA GLY A 362 -15.02 13.39 -35.30
C GLY A 362 -14.05 12.20 -35.36
N GLY A 363 -12.97 12.29 -36.13
CA GLY A 363 -11.91 11.30 -36.16
C GLY A 363 -12.25 9.95 -36.82
N ASN A 364 -13.47 9.77 -37.34
CA ASN A 364 -13.93 8.53 -38.00
C ASN A 364 -13.81 8.54 -39.53
N PHE A 365 -13.13 9.54 -40.08
CA PHE A 365 -12.93 9.68 -41.51
C PHE A 365 -12.12 8.51 -42.07
N THR A 366 -12.63 7.89 -43.16
CA THR A 366 -12.07 6.69 -43.78
C THR A 366 -11.48 6.96 -45.18
N GLY A 367 -11.61 8.19 -45.69
CA GLY A 367 -11.19 8.57 -47.02
C GLY A 367 -9.68 8.46 -47.31
N ARG A 368 -8.86 8.59 -46.26
CA ARG A 368 -7.40 8.37 -46.29
C ARG A 368 -6.87 7.86 -44.96
N LYS A 369 -5.77 7.13 -44.98
CA LYS A 369 -5.13 6.55 -43.79
C LYS A 369 -4.07 7.47 -43.23
N VAL A 370 -4.25 7.94 -41.98
CA VAL A 370 -3.26 8.66 -41.20
C VAL A 370 -2.71 7.74 -40.12
N LYS A 371 -1.38 7.67 -39.99
CA LYS A 371 -0.74 6.69 -39.05
C LYS A 371 -0.68 7.16 -37.62
N GLY A 372 -0.56 8.48 -37.40
CA GLY A 372 -0.41 9.06 -36.05
C GLY A 372 -1.73 9.57 -35.48
N THR A 373 -2.01 9.27 -34.21
CA THR A 373 -3.06 9.93 -33.43
C THR A 373 -2.44 10.49 -32.17
N ILE A 374 -2.68 11.79 -31.92
CA ILE A 374 -2.22 12.48 -30.72
C ILE A 374 -3.40 13.05 -29.94
N HIS A 375 -3.25 13.16 -28.63
CA HIS A 375 -4.25 13.83 -27.78
C HIS A 375 -3.89 15.31 -27.63
N TRP A 376 -4.85 16.08 -27.20
CA TRP A 376 -4.79 17.51 -27.16
C TRP A 376 -5.71 18.08 -26.08
N VAL A 377 -5.50 19.33 -25.68
CA VAL A 377 -6.36 20.08 -24.77
C VAL A 377 -6.56 21.50 -25.32
N SER A 378 -7.75 22.06 -25.24
CA SER A 378 -8.01 23.45 -25.63
C SER A 378 -7.13 24.41 -24.85
N ALA A 379 -6.46 25.35 -25.53
CA ALA A 379 -5.69 26.38 -24.85
C ALA A 379 -6.57 27.47 -24.23
N THR A 380 -7.77 27.65 -24.77
CA THR A 380 -8.72 28.67 -24.32
C THR A 380 -9.55 28.23 -23.10
N GLU A 381 -10.03 26.98 -23.09
CA GLU A 381 -10.88 26.45 -22.03
C GLU A 381 -10.21 25.37 -21.18
N GLY A 382 -9.04 24.89 -21.56
CA GLY A 382 -8.26 23.97 -20.76
C GLY A 382 -7.80 24.60 -19.45
N CYS A 383 -7.64 23.79 -18.43
CA CYS A 383 -7.29 24.23 -17.09
C CYS A 383 -5.91 23.74 -16.68
N LYS A 384 -5.17 24.56 -15.95
CA LYS A 384 -3.90 24.13 -15.33
C LYS A 384 -4.17 23.36 -14.06
N ALA A 385 -3.40 22.29 -13.87
CA ALA A 385 -3.40 21.52 -12.63
C ALA A 385 -2.03 20.93 -12.32
N GLU A 386 -1.80 20.62 -11.06
CA GLU A 386 -0.62 19.89 -10.62
C GLU A 386 -0.82 18.39 -10.84
N VAL A 387 0.18 17.77 -11.44
CA VAL A 387 0.24 16.32 -11.65
C VAL A 387 1.51 15.78 -11.01
N ARG A 388 1.38 14.73 -10.22
CA ARG A 388 2.50 14.08 -9.53
C ARG A 388 2.75 12.69 -10.12
N LEU A 389 3.98 12.48 -10.55
CA LEU A 389 4.45 11.20 -11.05
C LEU A 389 5.27 10.52 -9.95
N TYR A 390 5.01 9.24 -9.71
CA TYR A 390 5.71 8.46 -8.71
C TYR A 390 6.41 7.27 -9.33
N GLU A 391 7.67 7.10 -8.97
CA GLU A 391 8.53 5.97 -9.29
C GLU A 391 8.93 5.26 -8.00
N ASN A 392 9.64 4.13 -8.11
CA ASN A 392 10.14 3.43 -6.95
C ASN A 392 11.05 4.33 -6.11
N ILE A 393 10.88 4.27 -4.79
CA ILE A 393 11.64 5.09 -3.84
C ILE A 393 13.11 4.69 -3.78
N VAL A 394 13.42 3.44 -4.14
CA VAL A 394 14.78 2.91 -4.23
C VAL A 394 15.24 2.82 -5.68
N ASP A 395 16.54 2.96 -5.88
CA ASP A 395 17.18 2.80 -7.17
C ASP A 395 17.23 1.31 -7.53
N GLU A 396 16.46 0.90 -8.54
CA GLU A 396 16.34 -0.50 -8.94
C GLU A 396 17.65 -1.12 -9.42
N GLU A 397 18.53 -0.32 -10.05
CA GLU A 397 19.80 -0.79 -10.57
C GLU A 397 20.82 -1.06 -9.46
N LYS A 398 20.75 -0.28 -8.37
CA LYS A 398 21.65 -0.39 -7.21
C LYS A 398 21.14 -1.32 -6.11
N GLY A 399 19.87 -1.74 -6.20
CA GLY A 399 19.20 -2.50 -5.13
C GLY A 399 18.78 -1.61 -3.96
N VAL A 400 18.07 -2.22 -2.98
CA VAL A 400 17.47 -1.47 -1.87
C VAL A 400 18.52 -0.86 -0.94
N TYR A 401 19.60 -1.58 -0.70
CA TYR A 401 20.65 -1.16 0.23
C TYR A 401 22.02 -1.10 -0.42
N ASN A 402 22.81 -0.12 -0.02
CA ASN A 402 24.22 -0.05 -0.33
C ASN A 402 24.97 -1.14 0.45
N GLU A 403 25.77 -1.95 -0.24
CA GLU A 403 26.53 -3.06 0.37
C GLU A 403 27.66 -2.56 1.30
N GLU A 404 28.19 -1.34 1.09
CA GLU A 404 29.32 -0.81 1.85
C GLU A 404 28.91 -0.28 3.23
N ASP A 405 27.80 0.46 3.31
CA ASP A 405 27.41 1.17 4.52
C ASP A 405 25.99 0.82 5.04
N GLY A 406 25.25 -0.03 4.31
CA GLY A 406 23.89 -0.44 4.65
C GLY A 406 22.84 0.66 4.54
N SER A 407 23.18 1.81 3.96
CA SER A 407 22.22 2.89 3.65
C SER A 407 21.26 2.48 2.54
N MET A 408 20.09 3.13 2.47
CA MET A 408 19.15 2.89 1.37
C MET A 408 19.59 3.69 0.13
N ASN A 409 19.59 3.02 -1.02
CA ASN A 409 19.82 3.64 -2.32
C ASN A 409 18.56 4.38 -2.77
N ILE A 410 18.42 5.65 -2.37
CA ILE A 410 17.23 6.45 -2.67
C ILE A 410 17.28 6.96 -4.12
N ASN A 411 16.17 6.77 -4.83
CA ASN A 411 15.95 7.35 -6.15
C ASN A 411 15.54 8.83 -6.00
N PRO A 412 16.36 9.80 -6.42
CA PRO A 412 16.03 11.21 -6.28
C PRO A 412 14.83 11.62 -7.16
N ASN A 413 14.52 10.86 -8.20
CA ASN A 413 13.41 11.09 -9.11
C ASN A 413 12.16 10.30 -8.75
N SER A 414 12.08 9.76 -7.53
CA SER A 414 10.93 8.97 -7.05
C SER A 414 9.62 9.76 -6.98
N LYS A 415 9.68 11.09 -6.93
CA LYS A 415 8.54 12.02 -6.99
C LYS A 415 8.86 13.17 -7.94
N ILE A 416 8.10 13.31 -9.01
CA ILE A 416 8.21 14.40 -9.97
C ILE A 416 6.89 15.19 -9.89
N VAL A 417 6.98 16.50 -9.65
CA VAL A 417 5.84 17.40 -9.58
C VAL A 417 5.81 18.25 -10.84
N LEU A 418 4.73 18.14 -11.60
CA LEU A 418 4.48 18.91 -12.83
C LEU A 418 3.40 19.95 -12.54
N THR A 419 3.72 21.22 -12.64
CA THR A 419 2.82 22.35 -12.32
C THR A 419 2.23 23.04 -13.54
N GLU A 420 2.75 22.75 -14.72
CA GLU A 420 2.33 23.37 -15.97
C GLU A 420 1.55 22.43 -16.90
N CYS A 421 0.81 21.46 -16.30
CA CYS A 421 -0.04 20.55 -17.06
C CYS A 421 -1.35 21.24 -17.47
N TYR A 422 -1.84 20.92 -18.67
CA TYR A 422 -3.14 21.38 -19.18
C TYR A 422 -4.10 20.20 -19.30
N LEU A 423 -5.27 20.34 -18.73
CA LEU A 423 -6.28 19.30 -18.61
C LEU A 423 -7.62 19.74 -19.21
N GLU A 424 -8.43 18.78 -19.64
CA GLU A 424 -9.83 19.06 -20.02
C GLU A 424 -10.57 19.77 -18.87
N PRO A 425 -11.45 20.77 -19.15
CA PRO A 425 -12.15 21.51 -18.12
C PRO A 425 -12.97 20.66 -17.16
N GLU A 426 -13.50 19.54 -17.64
CA GLU A 426 -14.30 18.61 -16.83
C GLU A 426 -13.52 18.02 -15.63
N LEU A 427 -12.21 17.86 -15.76
CA LEU A 427 -11.33 17.39 -14.68
C LEU A 427 -11.25 18.34 -13.47
N MET A 428 -11.60 19.62 -13.65
CA MET A 428 -11.64 20.58 -12.53
C MET A 428 -12.83 20.36 -11.60
N LYS A 429 -13.81 19.57 -12.01
CA LYS A 429 -14.96 19.18 -11.19
C LYS A 429 -14.68 17.89 -10.38
N ALA A 430 -13.55 17.26 -10.62
CA ALA A 430 -13.16 16.03 -9.95
C ALA A 430 -13.02 16.26 -8.44
N VAL A 431 -13.45 15.27 -7.67
CA VAL A 431 -13.39 15.27 -6.21
C VAL A 431 -12.37 14.25 -5.71
N SER A 432 -12.05 14.36 -4.44
CA SER A 432 -11.10 13.47 -3.78
C SER A 432 -11.35 11.98 -4.08
N GLU A 433 -10.31 11.27 -4.41
CA GLU A 433 -10.29 9.84 -4.76
C GLU A 433 -10.92 9.48 -6.12
N ASP A 434 -11.43 10.45 -6.90
CA ASP A 434 -11.83 10.19 -8.29
C ASP A 434 -10.64 9.71 -9.11
N LYS A 435 -10.90 8.76 -10.03
CA LYS A 435 -9.87 8.14 -10.86
C LYS A 435 -10.16 8.31 -12.33
N PHE A 436 -9.09 8.51 -13.10
CA PHE A 436 -9.15 8.73 -14.54
C PHE A 436 -8.00 8.02 -15.24
N GLN A 437 -8.22 7.60 -16.46
CA GLN A 437 -7.11 7.34 -17.37
C GLN A 437 -6.79 8.63 -18.10
N PHE A 438 -5.58 9.20 -17.90
CA PHE A 438 -5.06 10.21 -18.82
C PHE A 438 -4.54 9.51 -20.05
N VAL A 439 -5.16 9.83 -21.18
CA VAL A 439 -4.91 9.17 -22.47
C VAL A 439 -3.41 9.15 -22.77
N ARG A 440 -2.87 7.96 -23.06
CA ARG A 440 -1.44 7.70 -23.33
C ARG A 440 -0.48 7.87 -22.17
N ASN A 441 -0.89 8.50 -21.06
CA ASN A 441 -0.02 8.82 -19.92
C ASN A 441 -0.09 7.80 -18.78
N GLY A 442 -1.29 7.37 -18.38
CA GLY A 442 -1.46 6.44 -17.26
C GLY A 442 -2.82 6.55 -16.59
N TYR A 443 -2.94 5.93 -15.43
CA TYR A 443 -4.09 6.11 -14.54
C TYR A 443 -3.71 7.06 -13.41
N PHE A 444 -4.64 7.95 -13.06
CA PHE A 444 -4.44 9.02 -12.08
C PHE A 444 -5.60 9.07 -11.10
N CYS A 445 -5.31 9.50 -9.90
CA CYS A 445 -6.27 9.68 -8.81
C CYS A 445 -6.16 11.10 -8.26
N VAL A 446 -7.29 11.71 -7.93
CA VAL A 446 -7.29 13.00 -7.20
C VAL A 446 -6.79 12.79 -5.78
N ASP A 447 -5.73 13.49 -5.39
CA ASP A 447 -5.13 13.39 -4.07
C ASP A 447 -6.13 13.77 -2.98
N ASN A 448 -6.29 12.92 -1.98
CA ASN A 448 -7.29 13.11 -0.92
C ASN A 448 -6.81 13.99 0.25
N LYS A 449 -5.58 14.46 0.22
CA LYS A 449 -4.97 15.25 1.29
C LYS A 449 -4.62 16.67 0.85
N ASP A 450 -4.07 16.80 -0.35
CA ASP A 450 -3.48 18.06 -0.83
C ASP A 450 -4.38 18.78 -1.85
N SER A 451 -5.44 18.13 -2.37
CA SER A 451 -6.40 18.77 -3.27
C SER A 451 -7.36 19.69 -2.53
N GLU A 452 -7.70 20.81 -3.15
CA GLU A 452 -8.75 21.73 -2.71
C GLU A 452 -9.91 21.77 -3.73
N GLN A 453 -11.07 22.23 -3.31
CA GLN A 453 -12.22 22.37 -4.21
C GLN A 453 -11.87 23.30 -5.39
N GLY A 454 -12.03 22.80 -6.61
CA GLY A 454 -11.68 23.52 -7.84
C GLY A 454 -10.17 23.61 -8.13
N LYS A 455 -9.34 22.94 -7.32
CA LYS A 455 -7.89 22.80 -7.54
C LYS A 455 -7.44 21.36 -7.28
N PRO A 456 -7.86 20.43 -8.09
CA PRO A 456 -7.46 19.03 -7.93
C PRO A 456 -5.96 18.84 -8.22
N ILE A 457 -5.34 18.01 -7.42
CA ILE A 457 -3.97 17.50 -7.64
C ILE A 457 -4.09 16.05 -8.02
N PHE A 458 -3.42 15.64 -9.10
CA PHE A 458 -3.53 14.29 -9.63
C PHE A 458 -2.28 13.47 -9.36
N ASN A 459 -2.42 12.40 -8.61
CA ASN A 459 -1.39 11.40 -8.36
C ASN A 459 -1.42 10.32 -9.44
N ARG A 460 -0.30 10.03 -10.10
CA ARG A 460 -0.20 8.88 -10.99
C ARG A 460 -0.27 7.58 -10.18
N ILE A 461 -1.30 6.79 -10.43
CA ILE A 461 -1.45 5.45 -9.87
C ILE A 461 -0.41 4.53 -10.50
N VAL A 462 -0.47 4.42 -11.84
CA VAL A 462 0.35 3.51 -12.63
C VAL A 462 0.43 3.97 -14.09
N SER A 463 1.52 3.68 -14.78
CA SER A 463 1.67 3.89 -16.22
C SER A 463 0.83 2.91 -17.03
N LEU A 464 0.58 3.19 -18.34
CA LEU A 464 -0.16 2.27 -19.21
C LEU A 464 0.65 1.04 -19.63
N LYS A 465 1.97 1.13 -19.67
CA LYS A 465 2.86 0.02 -20.04
C LYS A 465 3.07 -0.88 -18.84
N SER A 466 3.04 -2.19 -19.07
CA SER A 466 3.36 -3.22 -18.07
C SER A 466 4.56 -4.02 -18.53
N SER A 467 5.50 -4.27 -17.64
CA SER A 467 6.56 -5.28 -17.80
C SER A 467 6.04 -6.70 -17.46
N PHE A 468 4.97 -6.79 -16.67
CA PHE A 468 4.38 -8.05 -16.24
C PHE A 468 3.40 -8.60 -17.29
N LYS A 469 3.49 -9.93 -17.52
CA LYS A 469 2.51 -10.68 -18.32
C LYS A 469 2.13 -11.92 -17.54
N LEU A 470 0.82 -12.12 -17.32
CA LEU A 470 0.32 -13.42 -16.82
C LEU A 470 0.75 -14.52 -17.80
N GLN A 471 1.50 -15.50 -17.29
CA GLN A 471 1.71 -16.73 -18.04
C GLN A 471 0.37 -17.47 -18.12
N LYS A 472 -0.08 -17.75 -19.34
CA LYS A 472 -1.32 -18.48 -19.61
C LYS A 472 -1.16 -19.94 -19.24
#